data_e09b78f8b8958d81365f713180098cad
#
_entry.id   e09b78f8b8958d81365f713180098cad
#
_cell.length_a   1.000
_cell.length_b   1.000
_cell.length_c   1.000
_cell.angle_alpha   90.00
_cell.angle_beta   90.00
_cell.angle_gamma   90.00
#
_symmetry.space_group_name_H-M   'P 1'
#
loop_
_entity.id
_entity.type
_entity.pdbx_description
1 polymer ?
#
loop_
_entity_poly.entity_id
_entity_poly.type
_entity_poly.pdbx_seq_one_letter_code
_entity_poly.pdbx_strand_id
1 'polypeptide(L)'
;DIKSSKWHVYNNPIEIKWALDDFKNLPIYQKLITFLQSDETLKLFKTISDIPNLENDPHLHGAGIHCHPQGGKLDVHLDYSIHPISGKERRLNLIIYLNKHWEEEWNGALELWKPYENDKNPKECIKKIYPIYNRAVLFQTNNISLHGLPEVIKCPENEFRKSFAIYYVSEPTINAMTRYKAEYFPRPNEVISENLKKLYEIRKERRLSNSDIKLYLPDWKNIS
;
A
#
# COMPACT_ATOMS: atom_id res chain seq x y z
N ASP A 1 5.05 16.14 -12.52
CA ASP A 1 4.15 17.18 -11.99
C ASP A 1 3.00 16.51 -11.24
N ILE A 2 2.92 16.70 -9.93
CA ILE A 2 1.91 16.11 -9.05
C ILE A 2 0.49 16.68 -9.31
N LYS A 3 0.39 17.82 -9.98
CA LYS A 3 -0.89 18.41 -10.42
C LYS A 3 -1.41 17.83 -11.74
N SER A 4 -0.68 16.89 -12.34
CA SER A 4 -1.11 16.20 -13.55
C SER A 4 -2.35 15.35 -13.29
N SER A 5 -3.29 15.35 -14.23
CA SER A 5 -4.50 14.49 -14.20
C SER A 5 -4.21 12.98 -14.27
N LYS A 6 -2.94 12.59 -14.42
CA LYS A 6 -2.51 11.18 -14.43
C LYS A 6 -2.46 10.53 -13.06
N TRP A 7 -2.49 11.32 -11.98
CA TRP A 7 -2.46 10.81 -10.63
C TRP A 7 -3.85 10.38 -10.16
N HIS A 8 -3.92 9.20 -9.60
CA HIS A 8 -5.06 8.76 -8.81
C HIS A 8 -4.94 9.36 -7.41
N VAL A 9 -5.79 10.31 -7.08
CA VAL A 9 -5.80 10.98 -5.79
C VAL A 9 -6.71 10.26 -4.82
N TYR A 10 -6.18 9.90 -3.67
CA TYR A 10 -6.92 9.42 -2.50
C TYR A 10 -6.82 10.49 -1.43
N ASN A 11 -7.94 11.04 -1.01
CA ASN A 11 -8.01 12.07 0.02
C ASN A 11 -9.25 11.81 0.88
N ASN A 12 -9.10 10.90 1.83
CA ASN A 12 -10.17 10.45 2.70
C ASN A 12 -9.60 10.04 4.08
N PRO A 13 -10.45 9.86 5.10
CA PRO A 13 -9.99 9.59 6.47
C PRO A 13 -9.13 8.33 6.67
N ILE A 14 -9.15 7.41 5.71
CA ILE A 14 -8.47 6.10 5.76
C ILE A 14 -7.13 6.16 5.04
N GLU A 15 -7.09 6.86 3.90
CA GLU A 15 -5.91 6.95 3.05
C GLU A 15 -5.79 8.32 2.37
N ILE A 16 -4.60 8.92 2.49
CA ILE A 16 -4.26 10.19 1.86
C ILE A 16 -2.95 9.99 1.12
N LYS A 17 -3.06 9.82 -0.20
CA LYS A 17 -1.93 9.58 -1.09
C LYS A 17 -2.27 9.89 -2.54
N TRP A 18 -1.25 10.06 -3.36
CA TRP A 18 -1.32 10.05 -4.82
C TRP A 18 -0.65 8.80 -5.35
N ALA A 19 -1.24 8.15 -6.33
CA ALA A 19 -0.68 6.99 -7.01
C ALA A 19 -0.62 7.23 -8.52
N LEU A 20 0.51 6.91 -9.14
CA LEU A 20 0.72 6.97 -10.58
C LEU A 20 1.12 5.59 -11.09
N ASP A 21 0.33 5.03 -12.02
CA ASP A 21 0.51 3.71 -12.62
C ASP A 21 0.67 3.74 -14.16
N ASP A 22 0.56 4.93 -14.79
CA ASP A 22 0.86 5.11 -16.21
C ASP A 22 2.34 5.46 -16.44
N PHE A 23 3.12 4.47 -16.89
CA PHE A 23 4.56 4.61 -17.15
C PHE A 23 4.91 4.80 -18.64
N LYS A 24 3.94 4.94 -19.54
CA LYS A 24 4.18 5.01 -21.00
C LYS A 24 5.21 6.07 -21.41
N ASN A 25 5.23 7.21 -20.72
CA ASN A 25 6.13 8.32 -21.00
C ASN A 25 7.22 8.51 -19.92
N LEU A 26 7.52 7.45 -19.17
CA LEU A 26 8.49 7.48 -18.06
C LEU A 26 9.56 6.40 -18.26
N PRO A 27 10.52 6.60 -19.19
CA PRO A 27 11.46 5.55 -19.63
C PRO A 27 12.32 4.98 -18.51
N ILE A 28 12.65 5.77 -17.47
CA ILE A 28 13.41 5.28 -16.33
C ILE A 28 12.63 4.25 -15.51
N TYR A 29 11.31 4.47 -15.35
CA TYR A 29 10.45 3.52 -14.65
C TYR A 29 10.19 2.28 -15.48
N GLN A 30 10.08 2.40 -16.82
CA GLN A 30 9.99 1.25 -17.71
C GLN A 30 11.24 0.36 -17.58
N LYS A 31 12.44 0.96 -17.56
CA LYS A 31 13.70 0.22 -17.33
C LYS A 31 13.71 -0.46 -15.95
N LEU A 32 13.26 0.24 -14.91
CA LEU A 32 13.15 -0.33 -13.56
C LEU A 32 12.19 -1.53 -13.54
N ILE A 33 11.02 -1.40 -14.13
CA ILE A 33 10.02 -2.48 -14.23
C ILE A 33 10.60 -3.67 -14.99
N THR A 34 11.24 -3.44 -16.14
CA THR A 34 11.89 -4.50 -16.93
C THR A 34 12.93 -5.25 -16.09
N PHE A 35 13.76 -4.54 -15.34
CA PHE A 35 14.73 -5.15 -14.44
C PHE A 35 14.06 -5.95 -13.32
N LEU A 36 13.06 -5.38 -12.65
CA LEU A 36 12.35 -6.04 -11.55
C LEU A 36 11.54 -7.25 -12.00
N GLN A 37 11.12 -7.29 -13.27
CA GLN A 37 10.42 -8.43 -13.87
C GLN A 37 11.34 -9.40 -14.63
N SER A 38 12.65 -9.19 -14.60
CA SER A 38 13.61 -10.11 -15.24
C SER A 38 13.62 -11.48 -14.58
N ASP A 39 13.99 -12.50 -15.34
CA ASP A 39 14.10 -13.89 -14.84
C ASP A 39 15.10 -13.99 -13.68
N GLU A 40 16.17 -13.19 -13.73
CA GLU A 40 17.19 -13.14 -12.68
C GLU A 40 16.61 -12.61 -11.37
N THR A 41 15.89 -11.48 -11.43
CA THR A 41 15.22 -10.88 -10.25
C THR A 41 14.14 -11.81 -9.72
N LEU A 42 13.34 -12.41 -10.59
CA LEU A 42 12.30 -13.35 -10.20
C LEU A 42 12.88 -14.60 -9.52
N LYS A 43 13.99 -15.14 -10.04
CA LYS A 43 14.72 -16.27 -9.44
C LYS A 43 15.23 -15.91 -8.04
N LEU A 44 15.79 -14.71 -7.87
CA LEU A 44 16.23 -14.21 -6.56
C LEU A 44 15.06 -14.16 -5.58
N PHE A 45 13.91 -13.61 -5.99
CA PHE A 45 12.74 -13.48 -5.12
C PHE A 45 12.09 -14.83 -4.79
N LYS A 46 12.08 -15.79 -5.72
CA LYS A 46 11.69 -17.18 -5.43
C LYS A 46 12.55 -17.77 -4.32
N THR A 47 13.86 -17.55 -4.38
CA THR A 47 14.81 -18.06 -3.37
C THR A 47 14.61 -17.39 -2.01
N ILE A 48 14.50 -16.06 -1.97
CA ILE A 48 14.37 -15.31 -0.71
C ILE A 48 13.03 -15.60 -0.02
N SER A 49 11.95 -15.75 -0.79
CA SER A 49 10.59 -15.90 -0.26
C SER A 49 10.17 -17.34 -0.01
N ASP A 50 10.94 -18.30 -0.51
CA ASP A 50 10.57 -19.73 -0.55
C ASP A 50 9.22 -19.98 -1.27
N ILE A 51 8.99 -19.22 -2.37
CA ILE A 51 7.80 -19.36 -3.22
C ILE A 51 8.27 -19.80 -4.63
N PRO A 52 8.39 -21.10 -4.89
CA PRO A 52 8.99 -21.60 -6.12
C PRO A 52 8.17 -21.29 -7.39
N ASN A 53 6.86 -21.17 -7.25
CA ASN A 53 5.92 -20.86 -8.32
C ASN A 53 5.57 -19.35 -8.43
N LEU A 54 6.44 -18.47 -7.90
CA LEU A 54 6.27 -17.02 -8.00
C LEU A 54 6.37 -16.58 -9.46
N GLU A 55 5.53 -15.62 -9.83
CA GLU A 55 5.45 -15.07 -11.19
C GLU A 55 5.37 -13.53 -11.15
N ASN A 56 5.76 -12.92 -12.26
CA ASN A 56 5.53 -11.49 -12.46
C ASN A 56 4.03 -11.21 -12.67
N ASP A 57 3.61 -10.00 -12.31
CA ASP A 57 2.30 -9.47 -12.71
C ASP A 57 2.44 -8.64 -13.99
N PRO A 58 2.04 -9.16 -15.16
CA PRO A 58 2.15 -8.43 -16.43
C PRO A 58 1.19 -7.23 -16.52
N HIS A 59 0.17 -7.20 -15.68
CA HIS A 59 -0.81 -6.12 -15.64
C HIS A 59 -0.40 -4.97 -14.71
N LEU A 60 0.65 -5.17 -13.89
CA LEU A 60 1.12 -4.19 -12.90
C LEU A 60 -0.01 -3.64 -12.02
N HIS A 61 -1.02 -4.48 -11.69
CA HIS A 61 -2.21 -4.03 -10.97
C HIS A 61 -1.87 -3.59 -9.55
N GLY A 62 -2.10 -2.29 -9.26
CA GLY A 62 -1.75 -1.66 -8.00
C GLY A 62 -0.25 -1.33 -7.84
N ALA A 63 0.59 -1.68 -8.83
CA ALA A 63 1.97 -1.19 -8.90
C ALA A 63 1.98 0.31 -9.24
N GLY A 64 3.03 1.01 -8.83
CA GLY A 64 3.15 2.42 -9.18
C GLY A 64 4.04 3.24 -8.28
N ILE A 65 4.09 4.53 -8.60
CA ILE A 65 4.70 5.54 -7.76
C ILE A 65 3.64 6.00 -6.77
N HIS A 66 3.96 5.91 -5.48
CA HIS A 66 3.12 6.41 -4.41
C HIS A 66 3.76 7.64 -3.78
N CYS A 67 3.00 8.73 -3.70
CA CYS A 67 3.39 9.97 -3.04
C CYS A 67 2.41 10.27 -1.90
N HIS A 68 2.96 10.51 -0.71
CA HIS A 68 2.16 10.95 0.44
C HIS A 68 2.64 12.35 0.83
N PRO A 69 1.76 13.36 0.88
CA PRO A 69 2.11 14.72 1.27
C PRO A 69 2.22 14.87 2.78
N GLN A 70 2.48 16.09 3.24
CA GLN A 70 2.18 16.50 4.61
C GLN A 70 0.69 16.17 4.91
N GLY A 71 0.43 15.62 6.10
CA GLY A 71 -0.91 15.12 6.46
C GLY A 71 -1.25 13.74 5.87
N GLY A 72 -0.42 13.22 4.97
CA GLY A 72 -0.61 11.91 4.35
C GLY A 72 -0.61 10.77 5.35
N LYS A 73 -1.38 9.73 5.08
CA LYS A 73 -1.43 8.49 5.88
C LYS A 73 -2.00 7.34 5.06
N LEU A 74 -1.87 6.14 5.58
CA LEU A 74 -2.51 4.93 5.07
C LEU A 74 -2.74 4.02 6.26
N ASP A 75 -3.99 3.85 6.67
CA ASP A 75 -4.34 3.05 7.84
C ASP A 75 -3.87 1.60 7.68
N VAL A 76 -3.73 0.91 8.81
CA VAL A 76 -3.29 -0.49 8.82
C VAL A 76 -4.28 -1.34 8.02
N HIS A 77 -3.77 -2.18 7.13
CA HIS A 77 -4.60 -2.95 6.22
C HIS A 77 -3.95 -4.27 5.79
N LEU A 78 -4.77 -5.14 5.25
CA LEU A 78 -4.37 -6.23 4.38
C LEU A 78 -4.59 -5.81 2.92
N ASP A 79 -3.63 -6.04 2.06
CA ASP A 79 -3.78 -5.82 0.61
C ASP A 79 -4.88 -6.73 0.02
N TYR A 80 -5.36 -6.41 -1.18
CA TYR A 80 -6.16 -7.38 -1.95
C TYR A 80 -5.34 -8.67 -2.15
N SER A 81 -6.01 -9.81 -2.18
CA SER A 81 -5.33 -11.10 -2.30
C SER A 81 -5.44 -11.69 -3.70
N ILE A 82 -6.59 -11.55 -4.36
CA ILE A 82 -6.82 -12.11 -5.70
C ILE A 82 -6.78 -11.00 -6.75
N HIS A 83 -5.91 -11.20 -7.73
CA HIS A 83 -5.74 -10.28 -8.83
C HIS A 83 -7.00 -10.24 -9.71
N PRO A 84 -7.62 -9.06 -9.94
CA PRO A 84 -8.96 -8.98 -10.54
C PRO A 84 -9.01 -9.37 -12.02
N ILE A 85 -7.86 -9.41 -12.72
CA ILE A 85 -7.80 -9.75 -14.16
C ILE A 85 -7.34 -11.21 -14.32
N SER A 86 -6.22 -11.59 -13.67
CA SER A 86 -5.61 -12.91 -13.86
C SER A 86 -6.16 -14.00 -12.94
N GLY A 87 -6.87 -13.64 -11.87
CA GLY A 87 -7.32 -14.57 -10.83
C GLY A 87 -6.20 -15.11 -9.94
N LYS A 88 -4.95 -14.71 -10.16
CA LYS A 88 -3.79 -15.17 -9.38
C LYS A 88 -3.77 -14.55 -7.98
N GLU A 89 -3.13 -15.23 -7.05
CA GLU A 89 -2.92 -14.76 -5.69
C GLU A 89 -1.72 -13.80 -5.64
N ARG A 90 -1.86 -12.64 -4.99
CA ARG A 90 -0.76 -11.74 -4.66
C ARG A 90 0.08 -12.37 -3.57
N ARG A 91 1.39 -12.51 -3.79
CA ARG A 91 2.30 -13.23 -2.90
C ARG A 91 3.38 -12.36 -2.28
N LEU A 92 3.91 -11.39 -3.05
CA LEU A 92 4.94 -10.48 -2.57
C LEU A 92 4.60 -9.04 -2.93
N ASN A 93 4.98 -8.14 -2.04
CA ASN A 93 5.01 -6.70 -2.26
C ASN A 93 6.46 -6.22 -2.13
N LEU A 94 6.99 -5.59 -3.18
CA LEU A 94 8.27 -4.90 -3.16
C LEU A 94 8.02 -3.40 -3.15
N ILE A 95 8.58 -2.70 -2.18
CA ILE A 95 8.54 -1.25 -2.07
C ILE A 95 9.97 -0.72 -2.13
N ILE A 96 10.25 0.21 -3.05
CA ILE A 96 11.54 0.91 -3.18
C ILE A 96 11.32 2.38 -2.82
N TYR A 97 12.08 2.88 -1.84
CA TYR A 97 11.99 4.27 -1.41
C TYR A 97 12.82 5.21 -2.27
N LEU A 98 12.24 6.37 -2.61
CA LEU A 98 12.79 7.32 -3.58
C LEU A 98 13.16 8.68 -2.94
N ASN A 99 13.01 8.82 -1.63
CA ASN A 99 13.34 10.05 -0.90
C ASN A 99 14.86 10.16 -0.71
N LYS A 100 15.50 11.17 -1.31
CA LYS A 100 16.93 11.42 -1.10
C LYS A 100 17.23 11.85 0.33
N HIS A 101 16.30 12.52 0.98
CA HIS A 101 16.33 12.93 2.36
C HIS A 101 15.00 12.65 3.02
N TRP A 102 15.01 12.15 4.26
CA TRP A 102 13.83 11.94 5.09
C TRP A 102 14.23 11.90 6.56
N GLU A 103 13.53 12.64 7.38
CA GLU A 103 13.73 12.67 8.83
C GLU A 103 12.72 11.77 9.53
N GLU A 104 13.13 11.07 10.58
CA GLU A 104 12.25 10.16 11.32
C GLU A 104 11.11 10.89 12.01
N GLU A 105 11.34 12.12 12.44
CA GLU A 105 10.36 13.02 13.05
C GLU A 105 9.22 13.41 12.12
N TRP A 106 9.43 13.25 10.81
CA TRP A 106 8.37 13.44 9.82
C TRP A 106 7.40 12.28 9.74
N ASN A 107 7.59 11.21 10.52
CA ASN A 107 6.80 9.98 10.47
C ASN A 107 6.90 9.28 9.09
N GLY A 108 5.82 8.63 8.63
CA GLY A 108 5.78 7.99 7.31
C GLY A 108 6.54 6.67 7.21
N ALA A 109 6.94 6.07 8.31
CA ALA A 109 7.47 4.71 8.33
C ALA A 109 6.40 3.72 7.83
N LEU A 110 6.83 2.72 7.06
CA LEU A 110 6.02 1.52 6.86
C LEU A 110 6.02 0.73 8.15
N GLU A 111 4.86 0.48 8.70
CA GLU A 111 4.67 -0.35 9.88
C GLU A 111 4.19 -1.74 9.47
N LEU A 112 4.84 -2.76 10.02
CA LEU A 112 4.42 -4.15 9.91
C LEU A 112 3.82 -4.56 11.26
N TRP A 113 2.62 -5.16 11.22
CA TRP A 113 1.85 -5.47 12.41
C TRP A 113 1.59 -6.97 12.53
N LYS A 114 1.65 -7.49 13.76
CA LYS A 114 1.20 -8.82 14.11
C LYS A 114 -0.30 -8.78 14.45
N PRO A 115 -1.15 -9.67 13.90
CA PRO A 115 -2.54 -9.77 14.31
C PRO A 115 -2.69 -10.49 15.65
N TYR A 116 -3.88 -10.44 16.24
CA TYR A 116 -4.27 -11.38 17.30
C TYR A 116 -4.37 -12.80 16.74
N GLU A 117 -4.20 -13.81 17.59
CA GLU A 117 -4.13 -15.23 17.15
C GLU A 117 -5.41 -15.70 16.43
N ASN A 118 -6.58 -15.24 16.89
CA ASN A 118 -7.89 -15.66 16.36
C ASN A 118 -8.65 -14.52 15.67
N ASP A 119 -7.97 -13.43 15.35
CA ASP A 119 -8.58 -12.24 14.78
C ASP A 119 -7.60 -11.57 13.80
N LYS A 120 -8.13 -10.88 12.80
CA LYS A 120 -7.31 -10.11 11.85
C LYS A 120 -6.91 -8.73 12.38
N ASN A 121 -7.46 -8.28 13.50
CA ASN A 121 -7.12 -6.98 14.05
C ASN A 121 -5.63 -6.89 14.45
N PRO A 122 -4.98 -5.76 14.20
CA PRO A 122 -3.58 -5.55 14.58
C PRO A 122 -3.44 -5.57 16.10
N LYS A 123 -2.45 -6.32 16.59
CA LYS A 123 -2.11 -6.45 18.02
C LYS A 123 -0.90 -5.61 18.39
N GLU A 124 0.15 -5.73 17.61
CA GLU A 124 1.46 -5.17 17.92
C GLU A 124 2.20 -4.75 16.64
N CYS A 125 2.76 -3.55 16.65
CA CYS A 125 3.68 -3.12 15.61
C CYS A 125 5.05 -3.77 15.83
N ILE A 126 5.41 -4.72 14.97
CA ILE A 126 6.66 -5.49 15.10
C ILE A 126 7.84 -4.82 14.41
N LYS A 127 7.60 -3.93 13.46
CA LYS A 127 8.66 -3.23 12.72
C LYS A 127 8.18 -1.91 12.16
N LYS A 128 9.02 -0.86 12.31
CA LYS A 128 8.91 0.42 11.60
C LYS A 128 10.08 0.55 10.62
N ILE A 129 9.78 0.87 9.37
CA ILE A 129 10.76 0.99 8.29
C ILE A 129 10.62 2.37 7.65
N TYR A 130 11.57 3.25 7.95
CA TYR A 130 11.58 4.60 7.39
C TYR A 130 11.97 4.65 5.91
N PRO A 131 11.47 5.62 5.14
CA PRO A 131 11.67 5.70 3.69
C PRO A 131 13.05 6.27 3.32
N ILE A 132 14.11 5.57 3.69
CA ILE A 132 15.49 5.92 3.37
C ILE A 132 15.75 5.64 1.90
N TYR A 133 16.43 6.59 1.23
CA TYR A 133 16.75 6.51 -0.20
C TYR A 133 17.39 5.17 -0.59
N ASN A 134 16.92 4.63 -1.71
CA ASN A 134 17.41 3.36 -2.29
C ASN A 134 17.25 2.13 -1.36
N ARG A 135 16.46 2.22 -0.30
CA ARG A 135 16.06 1.06 0.49
C ARG A 135 14.93 0.34 -0.23
N ALA A 136 15.06 -0.98 -0.34
CA ALA A 136 14.01 -1.86 -0.80
C ALA A 136 13.45 -2.67 0.39
N VAL A 137 12.13 -2.85 0.42
CA VAL A 137 11.43 -3.70 1.38
C VAL A 137 10.63 -4.73 0.60
N LEU A 138 10.96 -6.00 0.78
CA LEU A 138 10.24 -7.13 0.21
C LEU A 138 9.54 -7.88 1.34
N PHE A 139 8.23 -8.07 1.25
CA PHE A 139 7.47 -8.83 2.24
C PHE A 139 6.36 -9.67 1.59
N GLN A 140 6.04 -10.78 2.24
CA GLN A 140 4.94 -11.63 1.79
C GLN A 140 3.60 -10.97 2.06
N THR A 141 2.69 -11.08 1.09
CA THR A 141 1.29 -10.67 1.24
C THR A 141 0.43 -11.91 1.43
N ASN A 142 -0.27 -11.96 2.56
CA ASN A 142 -1.14 -13.07 2.96
C ASN A 142 -2.28 -12.56 3.86
N ASN A 143 -2.94 -13.46 4.57
CA ASN A 143 -4.10 -13.11 5.42
C ASN A 143 -3.74 -12.53 6.78
N ILE A 144 -2.45 -12.42 7.10
CA ILE A 144 -1.92 -11.87 8.36
C ILE A 144 -0.85 -10.80 8.16
N SER A 145 -0.55 -10.41 6.91
CA SER A 145 0.48 -9.41 6.57
C SER A 145 -0.03 -7.97 6.74
N LEU A 146 -0.51 -7.65 7.93
CA LEU A 146 -0.99 -6.33 8.28
C LEU A 146 0.13 -5.29 8.18
N HIS A 147 -0.13 -4.22 7.45
CA HIS A 147 0.84 -3.13 7.27
C HIS A 147 0.15 -1.80 6.97
N GLY A 148 0.89 -0.71 7.11
CA GLY A 148 0.34 0.62 6.83
C GLY A 148 1.34 1.74 7.11
N LEU A 149 0.85 2.97 7.02
CA LEU A 149 1.51 4.22 7.40
C LEU A 149 0.52 5.02 8.27
N PRO A 150 0.13 4.47 9.45
CA PRO A 150 -0.97 5.05 10.20
C PRO A 150 -0.61 6.38 10.87
N GLU A 151 0.68 6.65 11.06
CA GLU A 151 1.14 7.92 11.60
C GLU A 151 1.07 9.02 10.54
N VAL A 152 0.38 10.11 10.86
CA VAL A 152 0.25 11.27 9.99
C VAL A 152 1.62 11.84 9.66
N ILE A 153 1.90 12.02 8.38
CA ILE A 153 3.15 12.58 7.87
C ILE A 153 3.26 14.06 8.22
N LYS A 154 4.41 14.48 8.74
CA LYS A 154 4.71 15.84 9.23
C LYS A 154 5.83 16.52 8.44
N CYS A 155 6.16 16.01 7.25
CA CYS A 155 7.18 16.63 6.41
C CYS A 155 6.80 18.07 6.03
N PRO A 156 7.77 18.92 5.61
CA PRO A 156 7.47 20.24 5.03
C PRO A 156 6.49 20.15 3.84
N GLU A 157 5.72 21.22 3.60
CA GLU A 157 4.65 21.24 2.57
C GLU A 157 5.14 20.87 1.16
N ASN A 158 6.39 21.17 0.82
CA ASN A 158 6.97 20.87 -0.49
C ASN A 158 7.66 19.51 -0.56
N GLU A 159 7.63 18.74 0.54
CA GLU A 159 8.19 17.40 0.62
C GLU A 159 7.08 16.35 0.54
N PHE A 160 7.43 15.21 -0.05
CA PHE A 160 6.54 14.06 -0.18
C PHE A 160 7.29 12.79 0.17
N ARG A 161 6.64 11.89 0.89
CA ARG A 161 7.12 10.53 1.00
C ARG A 161 6.87 9.82 -0.32
N LYS A 162 7.93 9.37 -0.97
CA LYS A 162 7.91 8.79 -2.32
C LYS A 162 8.38 7.36 -2.30
N SER A 163 7.61 6.48 -2.92
CA SER A 163 8.00 5.08 -3.13
C SER A 163 7.51 4.57 -4.48
N PHE A 164 8.21 3.56 -5.01
CA PHE A 164 7.74 2.73 -6.10
C PHE A 164 7.35 1.38 -5.52
N ALA A 165 6.18 0.86 -5.87
CA ALA A 165 5.72 -0.46 -5.45
C ALA A 165 5.45 -1.35 -6.66
N ILE A 166 5.79 -2.65 -6.55
CA ILE A 166 5.47 -3.68 -7.54
C ILE A 166 5.14 -4.98 -6.81
N TYR A 167 4.33 -5.80 -7.43
CA TYR A 167 3.81 -7.03 -6.83
C TYR A 167 4.14 -8.25 -7.68
N TYR A 168 4.23 -9.41 -6.99
CA TYR A 168 4.43 -10.70 -7.61
C TYR A 168 3.30 -11.63 -7.19
N VAL A 169 2.95 -12.53 -8.08
CA VAL A 169 1.77 -13.39 -7.97
C VAL A 169 2.13 -14.86 -8.09
N SER A 170 1.21 -15.74 -7.76
CA SER A 170 1.27 -17.17 -8.09
C SER A 170 -0.13 -17.69 -8.36
N GLU A 171 -0.27 -18.95 -8.78
CA GLU A 171 -1.55 -19.63 -8.68
C GLU A 171 -2.05 -19.58 -7.21
N PRO A 172 -3.37 -19.44 -7.01
CA PRO A 172 -3.93 -19.37 -5.67
C PRO A 172 -3.57 -20.60 -4.83
N THR A 173 -3.15 -20.37 -3.59
CA THR A 173 -2.91 -21.43 -2.63
C THR A 173 -4.24 -21.94 -2.07
N ILE A 174 -4.23 -23.15 -1.46
CA ILE A 174 -5.42 -23.72 -0.82
C ILE A 174 -5.98 -22.84 0.31
N ASN A 175 -5.14 -21.98 0.90
CA ASN A 175 -5.49 -21.06 1.97
C ASN A 175 -5.76 -19.63 1.45
N ALA A 176 -5.80 -19.42 0.13
CA ALA A 176 -6.07 -18.11 -0.44
C ALA A 176 -7.49 -17.67 -0.04
N MET A 177 -7.59 -16.54 0.66
CA MET A 177 -8.87 -15.89 0.95
C MET A 177 -9.15 -14.83 -0.07
N THR A 178 -10.34 -14.87 -0.68
CA THR A 178 -10.72 -13.89 -1.69
C THR A 178 -10.95 -12.50 -1.08
N ARG A 179 -10.08 -11.57 -1.44
CA ARG A 179 -10.15 -10.14 -1.11
C ARG A 179 -9.82 -9.34 -2.36
N TYR A 180 -10.81 -8.68 -2.95
CA TYR A 180 -10.62 -7.90 -4.18
C TYR A 180 -10.22 -6.45 -3.93
N LYS A 181 -10.30 -5.98 -2.68
CA LYS A 181 -9.86 -4.65 -2.24
C LYS A 181 -9.07 -4.78 -0.94
N ALA A 182 -8.32 -3.74 -0.60
CA ALA A 182 -7.66 -3.68 0.71
C ALA A 182 -8.70 -3.63 1.84
N GLU A 183 -8.44 -4.38 2.91
CA GLU A 183 -9.26 -4.43 4.12
C GLU A 183 -8.53 -3.69 5.23
N TYR A 184 -9.16 -2.66 5.81
CA TYR A 184 -8.56 -1.74 6.77
C TYR A 184 -8.98 -2.04 8.20
N PHE A 185 -8.07 -1.76 9.14
CA PHE A 185 -8.25 -2.06 10.56
C PHE A 185 -7.77 -0.89 11.42
N PRO A 186 -8.47 -0.57 12.53
CA PRO A 186 -7.95 0.36 13.53
C PRO A 186 -6.76 -0.26 14.27
N ARG A 187 -5.87 0.60 14.75
CA ARG A 187 -4.78 0.18 15.63
C ARG A 187 -5.33 -0.18 17.04
N PRO A 188 -4.58 -0.98 17.84
CA PRO A 188 -4.91 -1.20 19.23
C PRO A 188 -5.08 0.14 19.97
N ASN A 189 -6.14 0.24 20.77
CA ASN A 189 -6.49 1.45 21.54
C ASN A 189 -6.87 2.68 20.69
N GLU A 190 -6.96 2.55 19.37
CA GLU A 190 -7.49 3.61 18.51
C GLU A 190 -9.02 3.60 18.58
N VAL A 191 -9.58 4.65 19.20
CA VAL A 191 -11.04 4.81 19.26
C VAL A 191 -11.51 5.39 17.93
N ILE A 192 -12.18 4.58 17.15
CA ILE A 192 -12.80 5.00 15.89
C ILE A 192 -14.31 5.14 16.05
N SER A 193 -14.88 6.17 15.44
CA SER A 193 -16.33 6.39 15.44
C SER A 193 -17.06 5.30 14.65
N GLU A 194 -18.34 5.07 14.96
CA GLU A 194 -19.18 4.17 14.17
C GLU A 194 -19.27 4.60 12.70
N ASN A 195 -19.22 5.89 12.42
CA ASN A 195 -19.21 6.41 11.06
C ASN A 195 -17.92 6.06 10.31
N LEU A 196 -16.75 6.11 10.98
CA LEU A 196 -15.50 5.69 10.38
C LEU A 196 -15.47 4.17 10.14
N LYS A 197 -16.04 3.36 11.03
CA LYS A 197 -16.22 1.91 10.80
C LYS A 197 -17.04 1.62 9.55
N LYS A 198 -18.12 2.38 9.31
CA LYS A 198 -18.92 2.27 8.07
C LYS A 198 -18.09 2.59 6.82
N LEU A 199 -17.22 3.58 6.89
CA LEU A 199 -16.32 3.89 5.77
C LEU A 199 -15.30 2.75 5.53
N TYR A 200 -14.80 2.09 6.58
CA TYR A 200 -13.96 0.89 6.43
C TYR A 200 -14.72 -0.23 5.70
N GLU A 201 -15.97 -0.51 6.07
CA GLU A 201 -16.78 -1.54 5.39
C GLU A 201 -17.02 -1.19 3.91
N ILE A 202 -17.36 0.06 3.58
CA ILE A 202 -17.53 0.49 2.20
C ILE A 202 -16.20 0.32 1.43
N ARG A 203 -15.07 0.61 2.06
CA ARG A 203 -13.75 0.55 1.42
C ARG A 203 -13.33 -0.89 1.06
N LYS A 204 -13.82 -1.90 1.77
CA LYS A 204 -13.63 -3.33 1.41
C LYS A 204 -14.25 -3.67 0.05
N GLU A 205 -15.32 -2.98 -0.33
CA GLU A 205 -16.07 -3.28 -1.57
C GLU A 205 -15.61 -2.39 -2.73
N ARG A 206 -15.37 -1.10 -2.46
CA ARG A 206 -15.05 -0.11 -3.48
C ARG A 206 -14.25 1.07 -2.91
N ARG A 207 -13.74 1.92 -3.80
CA ARG A 207 -13.16 3.20 -3.41
C ARG A 207 -14.23 4.09 -2.77
N LEU A 208 -13.83 4.88 -1.75
CA LEU A 208 -14.70 5.88 -1.17
C LEU A 208 -14.90 7.03 -2.16
N SER A 209 -16.15 7.48 -2.25
CA SER A 209 -16.53 8.68 -2.97
C SER A 209 -16.62 9.89 -2.02
N ASN A 210 -16.60 11.10 -2.57
CA ASN A 210 -16.83 12.31 -1.77
C ASN A 210 -18.21 12.31 -1.10
N SER A 211 -19.21 11.66 -1.71
CA SER A 211 -20.55 11.52 -1.11
C SER A 211 -20.55 10.59 0.11
N ASP A 212 -19.76 9.52 0.09
CA ASP A 212 -19.61 8.65 1.27
C ASP A 212 -19.01 9.44 2.44
N ILE A 213 -17.94 10.19 2.16
CA ILE A 213 -17.25 10.98 3.19
C ILE A 213 -18.20 12.04 3.76
N LYS A 214 -18.90 12.78 2.92
CA LYS A 214 -19.87 13.79 3.37
C LYS A 214 -21.03 13.20 4.18
N LEU A 215 -21.47 11.99 3.84
CA LEU A 215 -22.55 11.31 4.54
C LEU A 215 -22.16 10.90 5.96
N TYR A 216 -20.97 10.33 6.13
CA TYR A 216 -20.56 9.75 7.41
C TYR A 216 -19.64 10.66 8.23
N LEU A 217 -18.85 11.52 7.59
CA LEU A 217 -17.95 12.48 8.24
C LEU A 217 -18.06 13.85 7.59
N PRO A 218 -19.18 14.57 7.78
CA PRO A 218 -19.46 15.85 7.11
C PRO A 218 -18.42 16.94 7.43
N ASP A 219 -17.79 16.88 8.59
CA ASP A 219 -16.77 17.84 9.02
C ASP A 219 -15.36 17.49 8.52
N TRP A 220 -15.19 16.38 7.78
CA TRP A 220 -13.92 16.01 7.19
C TRP A 220 -13.44 17.07 6.20
N LYS A 221 -12.24 17.58 6.42
CA LYS A 221 -11.59 18.53 5.52
C LYS A 221 -10.54 17.80 4.69
N ASN A 222 -10.66 17.92 3.38
CA ASN A 222 -9.61 17.44 2.46
C ASN A 222 -8.29 18.14 2.76
N ILE A 223 -7.20 17.38 2.70
CA ILE A 223 -5.86 17.96 2.74
C ILE A 223 -5.58 18.52 1.35
N SER A 224 -5.18 19.77 1.30
CA SER A 224 -4.89 20.53 0.08
C SER A 224 -3.52 20.18 -0.51
#